data_ccfd153e2d9628c054e539c2958a1690
#
_entry.id   ccfd153e2d9628c054e539c2958a1690
#
_cell.length_a   1.000
_cell.length_b   1.000
_cell.length_c   1.000
_cell.angle_alpha   90.00
_cell.angle_beta   90.00
_cell.angle_gamma   90.00
#
_symmetry.space_group_name_H-M   'P 1'
#
loop_
_entity.id
_entity.type
_entity.pdbx_description
1 polymer ?
#
loop_
_entity_poly.entity_id
_entity_poly.type
_entity_poly.pdbx_seq_one_letter_code
_entity_poly.pdbx_strand_id
1 'polypeptide(L)'
;MANFSGTIEDREEIRDLYARYADTLDNHRYNEWLDLFTDDGSFESTRFGKHEGRAGLEKFTRVYRDSLGGAQARHVITNLLFTIDGDAADASCYLLYSHCKEGRVQQSTVANYRDKLRRVDGRWRYQSRKVCMDGRA
;
A
#
# COMPACT_ATOMS: atom_id res chain seq x y z
N MET A 1 -5.55 -29.80 -6.28
CA MET A 1 -5.30 -28.53 -6.99
C MET A 1 -5.95 -27.41 -6.21
N ALA A 2 -5.21 -26.35 -5.91
CA ALA A 2 -5.78 -25.20 -5.21
C ALA A 2 -6.73 -24.43 -6.13
N ASN A 3 -7.90 -24.06 -5.62
CA ASN A 3 -8.84 -23.20 -6.32
C ASN A 3 -8.57 -21.77 -5.92
N PHE A 4 -7.97 -21.01 -6.83
CA PHE A 4 -7.76 -19.57 -6.62
C PHE A 4 -9.00 -18.80 -7.07
N SER A 5 -9.35 -17.75 -6.32
CA SER A 5 -10.41 -16.84 -6.70
C SER A 5 -9.96 -15.93 -7.83
N GLY A 6 -10.92 -15.51 -8.66
CA GLY A 6 -10.68 -14.60 -9.78
C GLY A 6 -9.97 -15.25 -10.97
N THR A 7 -9.75 -14.45 -12.00
CA THR A 7 -9.01 -14.86 -13.20
C THR A 7 -7.50 -14.73 -12.97
N ILE A 8 -6.71 -15.35 -13.83
CA ILE A 8 -5.25 -15.20 -13.79
C ILE A 8 -4.88 -13.73 -14.00
N GLU A 9 -5.56 -13.04 -14.92
CA GLU A 9 -5.33 -11.63 -15.21
C GLU A 9 -5.62 -10.74 -14.00
N ASP A 10 -6.74 -10.96 -13.32
CA ASP A 10 -7.07 -10.23 -12.09
C ASP A 10 -6.01 -10.44 -11.02
N ARG A 11 -5.57 -11.68 -10.87
CA ARG A 11 -4.57 -12.03 -9.86
C ARG A 11 -3.21 -11.39 -10.14
N GLU A 12 -2.78 -11.41 -11.40
CA GLU A 12 -1.53 -10.75 -11.80
C GLU A 12 -1.62 -9.23 -11.66
N GLU A 13 -2.75 -8.64 -12.00
CA GLU A 13 -2.96 -7.19 -11.83
C GLU A 13 -2.89 -6.78 -10.36
N ILE A 14 -3.46 -7.59 -9.45
CA ILE A 14 -3.36 -7.33 -8.01
C ILE A 14 -1.90 -7.44 -7.53
N ARG A 15 -1.15 -8.44 -8.00
CA ARG A 15 0.28 -8.56 -7.66
C ARG A 15 1.07 -7.34 -8.16
N ASP A 16 0.80 -6.90 -9.38
CA ASP A 16 1.42 -5.70 -9.95
C ASP A 16 1.05 -4.45 -9.16
N LEU A 17 -0.20 -4.32 -8.71
CA LEU A 17 -0.67 -3.21 -7.88
C LEU A 17 0.17 -3.08 -6.60
N TYR A 18 0.47 -4.19 -5.95
CA TYR A 18 1.29 -4.21 -4.73
C TYR A 18 2.74 -3.80 -5.01
N ALA A 19 3.31 -4.27 -6.11
CA ALA A 19 4.66 -3.86 -6.51
C ALA A 19 4.72 -2.37 -6.84
N ARG A 20 3.71 -1.85 -7.56
CA ARG A 20 3.64 -0.43 -7.93
C ARG A 20 3.46 0.48 -6.73
N TYR A 21 2.72 0.02 -5.72
CA TYR A 21 2.57 0.79 -4.48
C TYR A 21 3.93 1.13 -3.87
N ALA A 22 4.75 0.13 -3.66
CA ALA A 22 6.10 0.31 -3.11
C ALA A 22 6.98 1.12 -4.04
N ASP A 23 7.00 0.77 -5.33
CA ASP A 23 7.85 1.43 -6.32
C ASP A 23 7.54 2.92 -6.46
N THR A 24 6.28 3.28 -6.57
CA THR A 24 5.88 4.69 -6.73
C THR A 24 6.15 5.51 -5.48
N LEU A 25 5.82 4.97 -4.31
CA LEU A 25 6.01 5.68 -3.04
C LEU A 25 7.50 5.84 -2.71
N ASP A 26 8.29 4.78 -2.86
CA ASP A 26 9.73 4.78 -2.56
C ASP A 26 10.53 5.69 -3.50
N ASN A 27 10.05 5.87 -4.72
CA ASN A 27 10.71 6.69 -5.74
C ASN A 27 10.04 8.06 -5.92
N HIS A 28 9.24 8.48 -4.97
CA HIS A 28 8.63 9.81 -4.91
C HIS A 28 7.73 10.14 -6.10
N ARG A 29 7.15 9.13 -6.73
CA ARG A 29 6.15 9.32 -7.80
C ARG A 29 4.75 9.36 -7.21
N TYR A 30 4.49 10.41 -6.44
CA TYR A 30 3.28 10.50 -5.61
C TYR A 30 1.99 10.59 -6.41
N ASN A 31 2.00 11.24 -7.58
CA ASN A 31 0.80 11.29 -8.42
C ASN A 31 0.44 9.90 -8.95
N GLU A 32 1.43 9.10 -9.34
CA GLU A 32 1.20 7.71 -9.76
C GLU A 32 0.72 6.86 -8.59
N TRP A 33 1.28 7.08 -7.38
CA TRP A 33 0.81 6.41 -6.17
C TRP A 33 -0.65 6.72 -5.86
N LEU A 34 -1.06 7.98 -5.98
CA LEU A 34 -2.45 8.40 -5.79
C LEU A 34 -3.41 7.69 -6.74
N ASP A 35 -2.99 7.46 -7.98
CA ASP A 35 -3.80 6.78 -9.00
C ASP A 35 -4.02 5.30 -8.71
N LEU A 36 -3.29 4.73 -7.76
CA LEU A 36 -3.50 3.34 -7.32
C LEU A 36 -4.71 3.20 -6.38
N PHE A 37 -5.28 4.31 -5.93
CA PHE A 37 -6.44 4.32 -5.05
C PHE A 37 -7.71 4.69 -5.83
N THR A 38 -8.86 4.24 -5.33
CA THR A 38 -10.15 4.75 -5.82
C THR A 38 -10.31 6.21 -5.41
N ASP A 39 -11.25 6.93 -6.05
CA ASP A 39 -11.46 8.36 -5.77
C ASP A 39 -11.84 8.62 -4.30
N ASP A 40 -12.54 7.67 -3.69
CA ASP A 40 -12.92 7.68 -2.27
C ASP A 40 -11.96 6.88 -1.38
N GLY A 41 -10.79 6.53 -1.90
CA GLY A 41 -9.83 5.68 -1.23
C GLY A 41 -9.33 6.23 0.10
N SER A 42 -8.90 5.34 0.99
CA SER A 42 -8.38 5.73 2.30
C SER A 42 -7.11 4.99 2.68
N PHE A 43 -6.31 5.67 3.48
CA PHE A 43 -5.12 5.13 4.12
C PHE A 43 -5.18 5.44 5.61
N GLU A 44 -4.91 4.44 6.44
CA GLU A 44 -4.94 4.60 7.89
C GLU A 44 -3.75 3.89 8.52
N SER A 45 -3.06 4.57 9.43
CA SER A 45 -2.02 3.97 10.26
C SER A 45 -1.99 4.62 11.64
N THR A 46 -1.42 3.94 12.62
CA THR A 46 -1.22 4.51 13.96
C THR A 46 -0.29 5.71 13.94
N ARG A 47 0.67 5.73 13.02
CA ARG A 47 1.65 6.82 12.93
C ARG A 47 1.10 8.08 12.25
N PHE A 48 0.36 7.90 11.16
CA PHE A 48 -0.05 9.02 10.32
C PHE A 48 -1.55 9.35 10.42
N GLY A 49 -2.32 8.53 11.17
CA GLY A 49 -3.77 8.71 11.25
C GLY A 49 -4.49 8.27 10.00
N LYS A 50 -5.69 8.76 9.81
CA LYS A 50 -6.55 8.40 8.68
C LYS A 50 -6.62 9.53 7.66
N HIS A 51 -6.47 9.18 6.39
CA HIS A 51 -6.53 10.09 5.26
C HIS A 51 -7.50 9.52 4.24
N GLU A 52 -8.51 10.29 3.85
CA GLU A 52 -9.61 9.85 2.98
C GLU A 52 -9.76 10.73 1.77
N GLY A 53 -10.09 10.10 0.64
CA GLY A 53 -10.30 10.75 -0.64
C GLY A 53 -9.02 11.29 -1.24
N ARG A 54 -9.10 11.79 -2.47
CA ARG A 54 -7.93 12.28 -3.20
C ARG A 54 -7.17 13.37 -2.43
N ALA A 55 -7.89 14.38 -1.91
CA ALA A 55 -7.28 15.46 -1.16
C ALA A 55 -6.62 14.97 0.15
N GLY A 56 -7.25 14.03 0.85
CA GLY A 56 -6.69 13.43 2.05
C GLY A 56 -5.43 12.64 1.76
N LEU A 57 -5.42 11.86 0.69
CA LEU A 57 -4.25 11.08 0.28
C LEU A 57 -3.11 11.98 -0.21
N GLU A 58 -3.41 13.08 -0.90
CA GLU A 58 -2.40 14.08 -1.27
C GLU A 58 -1.74 14.69 -0.02
N LYS A 59 -2.54 15.02 0.99
CA LYS A 59 -2.03 15.51 2.27
C LYS A 59 -1.10 14.47 2.91
N PHE A 60 -1.48 13.20 2.89
CA PHE A 60 -0.64 12.12 3.40
C PHE A 60 0.72 12.08 2.69
N THR A 61 0.76 12.19 1.37
CA THR A 61 2.04 12.15 0.63
C THR A 61 2.98 13.28 1.05
N ARG A 62 2.46 14.47 1.32
CA ARG A 62 3.27 15.59 1.80
C ARG A 62 3.83 15.32 3.20
N VAL A 63 2.99 14.87 4.12
CA VAL A 63 3.39 14.53 5.49
C VAL A 63 4.41 13.40 5.48
N TYR A 64 4.18 12.38 4.68
CA TYR A 64 5.09 11.24 4.54
C TYR A 64 6.46 11.67 4.01
N ARG A 65 6.47 12.42 2.91
CA ARG A 65 7.72 12.94 2.33
C ARG A 65 8.52 13.74 3.35
N ASP A 66 7.85 14.64 4.07
CA ASP A 66 8.52 15.48 5.06
C ASP A 66 9.06 14.65 6.22
N SER A 67 8.40 13.56 6.58
CA SER A 67 8.83 12.65 7.66
C SER A 67 10.13 11.91 7.34
N LEU A 68 10.49 11.77 6.07
CA LEU A 68 11.69 11.05 5.65
C LEU A 68 12.98 11.82 5.96
N GLY A 69 12.93 13.16 6.02
CA GLY A 69 14.12 13.96 6.32
C GLY A 69 15.30 13.72 5.36
N GLY A 70 14.99 13.42 4.09
CA GLY A 70 16.00 13.10 3.08
C GLY A 70 16.45 11.64 3.04
N ALA A 71 15.88 10.77 3.89
CA ALA A 71 16.19 9.34 3.84
C ALA A 71 15.49 8.66 2.66
N GLN A 72 16.08 7.56 2.18
CA GLN A 72 15.47 6.69 1.17
C GLN A 72 14.69 5.58 1.86
N ALA A 73 13.41 5.51 1.60
CA ALA A 73 12.56 4.43 2.11
C ALA A 73 12.57 3.22 1.18
N ARG A 74 12.37 2.04 1.76
CA ARG A 74 12.04 0.82 1.02
C ARG A 74 10.91 0.09 1.71
N HIS A 75 9.85 -0.16 0.97
CA HIS A 75 8.76 -1.02 1.39
C HIS A 75 9.00 -2.42 0.83
N VAL A 76 9.34 -3.36 1.70
CA VAL A 76 9.48 -4.76 1.32
C VAL A 76 8.20 -5.47 1.69
N ILE A 77 7.43 -5.87 0.69
CA ILE A 77 6.12 -6.49 0.86
C ILE A 77 6.25 -7.98 0.59
N THR A 78 5.74 -8.79 1.51
CA THR A 78 5.78 -10.25 1.42
C THR A 78 4.44 -10.84 1.83
N ASN A 79 4.27 -12.14 1.56
CA ASN A 79 3.11 -12.91 2.04
C ASN A 79 1.77 -12.29 1.62
N LEU A 80 1.69 -11.88 0.36
CA LEU A 80 0.47 -11.33 -0.20
C LEU A 80 -0.57 -12.44 -0.38
N LEU A 81 -1.70 -12.28 0.30
CA LEU A 81 -2.87 -13.13 0.19
C LEU A 81 -4.07 -12.28 -0.19
N PHE A 82 -4.91 -12.79 -1.06
CA PHE A 82 -6.14 -12.09 -1.43
C PHE A 82 -7.22 -13.05 -1.89
N THR A 83 -8.47 -12.64 -1.69
CA THR A 83 -9.65 -13.34 -2.16
C THR A 83 -10.48 -12.37 -2.98
N ILE A 84 -10.74 -12.72 -4.23
CA ILE A 84 -11.50 -11.92 -5.18
C ILE A 84 -12.95 -12.43 -5.19
N ASP A 85 -13.90 -11.49 -5.11
CA ASP A 85 -15.32 -11.73 -5.27
C ASP A 85 -15.90 -10.66 -6.21
N GLY A 86 -16.05 -11.00 -7.49
CA GLY A 86 -16.47 -10.07 -8.52
C GLY A 86 -15.51 -8.89 -8.68
N ASP A 87 -16.00 -7.68 -8.47
CA ASP A 87 -15.22 -6.44 -8.57
C ASP A 87 -14.61 -5.99 -7.23
N ALA A 88 -14.65 -6.83 -6.22
CA ALA A 88 -14.12 -6.56 -4.89
C ALA A 88 -13.10 -7.63 -4.49
N ALA A 89 -12.15 -7.26 -3.68
CA ALA A 89 -11.21 -8.21 -3.07
C ALA A 89 -10.82 -7.76 -1.67
N ASP A 90 -10.60 -8.75 -0.81
CA ASP A 90 -9.95 -8.58 0.47
C ASP A 90 -8.52 -9.07 0.36
N ALA A 91 -7.57 -8.29 0.88
CA ALA A 91 -6.16 -8.64 0.78
C ALA A 91 -5.41 -8.30 2.07
N SER A 92 -4.32 -9.01 2.28
CA SER A 92 -3.39 -8.74 3.36
C SER A 92 -1.97 -9.06 2.92
N CYS A 93 -0.99 -8.42 3.54
CA CYS A 93 0.42 -8.73 3.33
C CYS A 93 1.24 -8.31 4.54
N TYR A 94 2.49 -8.75 4.59
CA TYR A 94 3.45 -8.27 5.57
C TYR A 94 4.29 -7.13 4.99
N LEU A 95 4.71 -6.23 5.86
CA LEU A 95 5.58 -5.11 5.51
C LEU A 95 6.84 -5.15 6.36
N LEU A 96 7.98 -5.13 5.70
CA LEU A 96 9.25 -4.72 6.28
C LEU A 96 9.57 -3.34 5.68
N TYR A 97 9.47 -2.32 6.52
CA TYR A 97 9.72 -0.94 6.11
C TYR A 97 11.01 -0.46 6.71
N SER A 98 11.90 0.03 5.87
CA SER A 98 13.16 0.60 6.32
C SER A 98 13.46 1.89 5.58
N HIS A 99 14.12 2.83 6.23
CA HIS A 99 14.71 3.95 5.52
C HIS A 99 16.17 4.11 5.88
N CYS A 100 16.94 4.51 4.87
CA CYS A 100 18.38 4.59 4.91
C CYS A 100 18.84 6.00 4.61
N LYS A 101 19.90 6.43 5.26
CA LYS A 101 20.56 7.70 5.01
C LYS A 101 22.06 7.49 5.19
N GLU A 102 22.85 8.03 4.25
CA GLU A 102 24.31 7.92 4.30
C GLU A 102 24.79 6.46 4.43
N GLY A 103 24.12 5.55 3.67
CA GLY A 103 24.48 4.14 3.63
C GLY A 103 24.09 3.32 4.87
N ARG A 104 23.30 3.88 5.78
CA ARG A 104 22.90 3.21 7.03
C ARG A 104 21.39 3.17 7.17
N VAL A 105 20.88 2.04 7.66
CA VAL A 105 19.49 1.91 8.08
C VAL A 105 19.27 2.76 9.33
N GLN A 106 18.38 3.75 9.22
CA GLN A 106 18.05 4.63 10.34
C GLN A 106 16.89 4.08 11.17
N GLN A 107 15.95 3.43 10.49
CA GLN A 107 14.77 2.88 11.14
C GLN A 107 14.29 1.67 10.35
N SER A 108 13.79 0.68 11.07
CA SER A 108 13.13 -0.48 10.49
C SER A 108 11.85 -0.77 11.27
N THR A 109 10.79 -1.12 10.54
CA THR A 109 9.46 -1.35 11.10
C THR A 109 8.88 -2.62 10.51
N VAL A 110 8.19 -3.39 11.33
CA VAL A 110 7.45 -4.57 10.91
C VAL A 110 5.96 -4.29 11.09
N ALA A 111 5.19 -4.56 10.06
CA ALA A 111 3.74 -4.32 10.07
C ALA A 111 3.04 -5.29 9.14
N ASN A 112 1.73 -5.28 9.21
CA ASN A 112 0.90 -5.92 8.20
C ASN A 112 -0.08 -4.90 7.61
N TYR A 113 -0.44 -5.12 6.36
CA TYR A 113 -1.48 -4.36 5.68
C TYR A 113 -2.77 -5.17 5.64
N ARG A 114 -3.89 -4.49 5.87
CA ARG A 114 -5.23 -5.02 5.64
C ARG A 114 -5.92 -4.11 4.65
N ASP A 115 -6.29 -4.69 3.51
CA ASP A 115 -6.72 -3.93 2.36
C ASP A 115 -8.08 -4.37 1.85
N LYS A 116 -8.85 -3.40 1.38
CA LYS A 116 -10.00 -3.61 0.52
C LYS A 116 -9.63 -3.09 -0.86
N LEU A 117 -9.80 -3.94 -1.87
CA LEU A 117 -9.55 -3.59 -3.26
C LEU A 117 -10.87 -3.55 -4.03
N ARG A 118 -10.92 -2.73 -5.05
CA ARG A 118 -12.07 -2.65 -5.96
C ARG A 118 -11.61 -2.47 -7.40
N ARG A 119 -12.27 -3.17 -8.31
CA ARG A 119 -12.05 -2.97 -9.73
C ARG A 119 -12.99 -1.86 -10.22
N VAL A 120 -12.40 -0.78 -10.73
CA VAL A 120 -13.11 0.38 -11.25
C VAL A 120 -12.59 0.66 -12.65
N ASP A 121 -13.51 0.75 -13.62
CA ASP A 121 -13.15 0.95 -15.02
C ASP A 121 -12.13 -0.08 -15.53
N GLY A 122 -12.33 -1.35 -15.13
CA GLY A 122 -11.48 -2.46 -15.53
C GLY A 122 -10.12 -2.53 -14.83
N ARG A 123 -9.87 -1.72 -13.81
CA ARG A 123 -8.59 -1.68 -13.10
C ARG A 123 -8.78 -1.90 -11.60
N TRP A 124 -7.91 -2.73 -11.02
CA TRP A 124 -7.87 -2.93 -9.58
C TRP A 124 -7.18 -1.77 -8.89
N ARG A 125 -7.79 -1.27 -7.80
CA ARG A 125 -7.28 -0.14 -7.01
C ARG A 125 -7.53 -0.39 -5.53
N TYR A 126 -6.75 0.27 -4.69
CA TYR A 126 -7.01 0.29 -3.25
C TYR A 126 -8.25 1.14 -2.95
N GLN A 127 -9.24 0.53 -2.33
CA GLN A 127 -10.36 1.26 -1.73
C GLN A 127 -10.02 1.70 -0.31
N SER A 128 -9.35 0.84 0.45
CA SER A 128 -8.82 1.19 1.76
C SER A 128 -7.58 0.38 2.08
N ARG A 129 -6.64 1.00 2.75
CA ARG A 129 -5.48 0.34 3.33
C ARG A 129 -5.35 0.71 4.79
N LYS A 130 -5.23 -0.30 5.65
CA LYS A 130 -4.95 -0.13 7.06
C LYS A 130 -3.61 -0.75 7.40
N VAL A 131 -2.72 0.06 7.96
CA VAL A 131 -1.41 -0.38 8.44
C VAL A 131 -1.53 -0.75 9.91
N CYS A 132 -1.25 -2.00 10.25
CA CYS A 132 -1.26 -2.52 11.60
C CYS A 132 0.17 -2.80 12.02
N MET A 133 0.70 -1.96 12.90
CA MET A 133 2.06 -2.11 13.43
C MET A 133 2.15 -3.34 14.32
N ASP A 134 3.14 -4.21 14.06
CA ASP A 134 3.34 -5.41 14.87
C ASP A 134 4.01 -5.09 16.20
N GLY A 135 3.75 -5.93 17.21
CA GLY A 135 4.37 -5.80 18.52
C GLY A 135 3.79 -4.69 19.38
N ARG A 136 2.72 -4.03 18.98
CA ARG A 136 2.02 -3.03 19.79
C ARG A 136 0.83 -3.66 20.51
N ALA A 137 0.75 -3.37 21.78
CA ALA A 137 -0.38 -3.75 22.62
C ALA A 137 -1.63 -2.93 22.23
#